data_e5b27b93cae4cee2ee9853a2a8cf3657
#
_entry.id   e5b27b93cae4cee2ee9853a2a8cf3657
#
_cell.length_a   1.000
_cell.length_b   1.000
_cell.length_c   1.000
_cell.angle_alpha   90.00
_cell.angle_beta   90.00
_cell.angle_gamma   90.00
#
_symmetry.space_group_name_H-M   'P 1'
#
loop_
_entity.id
_entity.type
_entity.pdbx_description
1 polymer ?
#
loop_
_entity_poly.entity_id
_entity_poly.type
_entity_poly.pdbx_seq_one_letter_code
_entity_poly.pdbx_strand_id
1 'polypeptide(L)'
;MKNMFPPSITNLLLKEGQRWEVNGKFRTALGTGIIPIVASARGGKTALAYAMIDYVIKYTNRPIILDSFPQRVIDEGIPEHWKGRVTNQSFNEISKIDEPAVWLLDDSATHFNSRSAMTSTNQTLAKSAGVLSHFGGGMTVLFTTQSMSGIDLSLLRYATISPIIRWVDEDLILHERKEWKGEIQYAQYQLKKVCKDERYRDYFWSSKDKCLVKSHYPVFLQKETDPIKADLLSRPMRYHTVEEKEILLGIVKPPRKRTAKKKKVNENES
;
A
#
# COMPACT_ATOMS: atom_id res chain seq x y z
N MET A 1 -19.12 17.73 1.73
CA MET A 1 -17.69 17.35 1.99
C MET A 1 -16.91 17.57 0.71
N LYS A 2 -15.86 18.39 0.70
CA LYS A 2 -14.97 18.45 -0.48
C LYS A 2 -14.21 17.12 -0.57
N ASN A 3 -14.42 16.36 -1.62
CA ASN A 3 -13.66 15.15 -1.88
C ASN A 3 -12.18 15.54 -2.02
N MET A 4 -11.34 15.06 -1.11
CA MET A 4 -9.90 15.33 -1.13
C MET A 4 -9.18 14.57 -2.25
N PHE A 5 -9.77 13.47 -2.68
CA PHE A 5 -9.26 12.62 -3.75
C PHE A 5 -10.26 12.51 -4.90
N PRO A 6 -9.81 12.23 -6.14
CA PRO A 6 -10.68 12.05 -7.30
C PRO A 6 -11.55 10.80 -7.17
N PRO A 7 -12.64 10.72 -7.97
CA PRO A 7 -13.66 9.67 -7.81
C PRO A 7 -13.11 8.24 -7.83
N SER A 8 -12.18 7.93 -8.72
CA SER A 8 -11.64 6.57 -8.81
C SER A 8 -10.91 6.15 -7.54
N ILE A 9 -10.18 7.06 -6.92
CA ILE A 9 -9.43 6.83 -5.68
C ILE A 9 -10.38 6.82 -4.48
N THR A 10 -11.27 7.82 -4.39
CA THR A 10 -12.29 7.88 -3.34
C THR A 10 -13.14 6.61 -3.30
N ASN A 11 -13.54 6.09 -4.46
CA ASN A 11 -14.29 4.85 -4.54
C ASN A 11 -13.53 3.64 -3.97
N LEU A 12 -12.22 3.54 -4.22
CA LEU A 12 -11.41 2.46 -3.67
C LEU A 12 -11.17 2.60 -2.16
N LEU A 13 -11.05 3.83 -1.66
CA LEU A 13 -10.76 4.09 -0.26
C LEU A 13 -12.00 4.04 0.64
N LEU A 14 -13.13 4.61 0.19
CA LEU A 14 -14.29 4.88 1.04
C LEU A 14 -15.55 4.10 0.68
N LYS A 15 -15.70 3.66 -0.60
CA LYS A 15 -16.98 3.14 -1.05
C LYS A 15 -17.28 1.79 -0.42
N GLU A 16 -18.42 1.71 0.23
CA GLU A 16 -19.09 0.44 0.48
C GLU A 16 -19.54 -0.13 -0.85
N GLY A 17 -19.00 -1.29 -1.21
CA GLY A 17 -19.40 -2.00 -2.41
C GLY A 17 -20.76 -2.68 -2.25
N GLN A 18 -21.10 -3.52 -3.23
CA GLN A 18 -22.36 -4.24 -3.21
C GLN A 18 -22.48 -5.13 -1.96
N ARG A 19 -23.63 -5.01 -1.32
CA ARG A 19 -24.00 -5.88 -0.20
C ARG A 19 -24.60 -7.17 -0.76
N TRP A 20 -24.07 -8.32 -0.35
CA TRP A 20 -24.63 -9.62 -0.70
C TRP A 20 -24.71 -10.54 0.51
N GLU A 21 -25.59 -11.52 0.42
CA GLU A 21 -25.77 -12.51 1.47
C GLU A 21 -25.03 -13.81 1.10
N VAL A 22 -24.25 -14.32 2.04
CA VAL A 22 -23.60 -15.63 1.94
C VAL A 22 -23.85 -16.37 3.25
N ASN A 23 -24.52 -17.52 3.16
CA ASN A 23 -24.84 -18.37 4.32
C ASN A 23 -25.55 -17.61 5.47
N GLY A 24 -26.55 -16.78 5.14
CA GLY A 24 -27.29 -16.01 6.12
C GLY A 24 -26.55 -14.81 6.73
N LYS A 25 -25.35 -14.51 6.25
CA LYS A 25 -24.57 -13.35 6.68
C LYS A 25 -24.42 -12.35 5.53
N PHE A 26 -24.78 -11.09 5.82
CA PHE A 26 -24.52 -10.01 4.87
C PHE A 26 -23.04 -9.69 4.81
N ARG A 27 -22.50 -9.68 3.62
CA ARG A 27 -21.14 -9.21 3.35
C ARG A 27 -21.20 -7.97 2.44
N THR A 28 -20.36 -7.02 2.72
CA THR A 28 -20.24 -5.79 1.91
C THR A 28 -18.87 -5.79 1.28
N ALA A 29 -18.79 -5.86 -0.05
CA ALA A 29 -17.52 -5.57 -0.72
C ALA A 29 -17.32 -4.06 -0.75
N LEU A 30 -16.29 -3.61 -0.11
CA LEU A 30 -15.79 -2.25 -0.29
C LEU A 30 -15.07 -2.12 -1.63
N GLY A 31 -14.79 -0.92 -2.04
CA GLY A 31 -14.03 -0.67 -3.26
C GLY A 31 -12.74 -1.51 -3.23
N THR A 32 -12.65 -2.48 -4.14
CA THR A 32 -11.52 -3.39 -4.22
C THR A 32 -10.62 -2.98 -5.36
N GLY A 33 -9.34 -2.88 -5.09
CA GLY A 33 -8.37 -2.56 -6.13
C GLY A 33 -7.01 -2.18 -5.62
N ILE A 34 -6.20 -1.70 -6.54
CA ILE A 34 -4.81 -1.35 -6.29
C ILE A 34 -4.59 0.11 -6.66
N ILE A 35 -3.94 0.84 -5.79
CA ILE A 35 -3.53 2.23 -6.01
C ILE A 35 -2.00 2.29 -5.99
N PRO A 36 -1.35 2.15 -7.15
CA PRO A 36 0.10 2.40 -7.26
C PRO A 36 0.39 3.90 -7.13
N ILE A 37 1.36 4.24 -6.29
CA ILE A 37 1.86 5.60 -6.12
C ILE A 37 3.27 5.64 -6.66
N VAL A 38 3.43 6.23 -7.85
CA VAL A 38 4.69 6.25 -8.60
C VAL A 38 5.36 7.60 -8.44
N ALA A 39 6.62 7.60 -8.03
CA ALA A 39 7.47 8.80 -8.01
C ALA A 39 8.94 8.42 -7.81
N SER A 40 9.84 9.29 -8.19
CA SER A 40 11.26 9.16 -7.86
C SER A 40 11.52 9.10 -6.35
N ALA A 41 12.74 8.76 -5.98
CA ALA A 41 13.16 8.80 -4.59
C ALA A 41 12.89 10.21 -3.99
N ARG A 42 12.40 10.24 -2.75
CA ARG A 42 12.00 11.49 -2.06
C ARG A 42 10.88 12.29 -2.75
N GLY A 43 10.18 11.73 -3.73
CA GLY A 43 9.02 12.33 -4.40
C GLY A 43 7.74 12.37 -3.56
N GLY A 44 7.79 11.99 -2.28
CA GLY A 44 6.66 12.08 -1.32
C GLY A 44 5.61 10.98 -1.49
N LYS A 45 5.98 9.80 -2.01
CA LYS A 45 5.10 8.63 -2.15
C LYS A 45 4.46 8.21 -0.82
N THR A 46 5.31 7.92 0.15
CA THR A 46 4.90 7.48 1.49
C THR A 46 4.03 8.52 2.19
N ALA A 47 4.36 9.81 2.07
CA ALA A 47 3.54 10.88 2.63
C ALA A 47 2.13 10.93 2.02
N LEU A 48 2.02 10.71 0.70
CA LEU A 48 0.71 10.63 0.03
C LEU A 48 -0.07 9.38 0.45
N ALA A 49 0.60 8.24 0.58
CA ALA A 49 -0.02 7.02 1.10
C ALA A 49 -0.58 7.23 2.52
N TYR A 50 0.16 7.88 3.38
CA TYR A 50 -0.32 8.23 4.73
C TYR A 50 -1.48 9.22 4.71
N ALA A 51 -1.49 10.20 3.81
CA ALA A 51 -2.65 11.08 3.64
C ALA A 51 -3.91 10.30 3.23
N MET A 52 -3.76 9.26 2.41
CA MET A 52 -4.87 8.35 2.05
C MET A 52 -5.31 7.50 3.23
N ILE A 53 -4.38 6.97 4.01
CA ILE A 53 -4.69 6.23 5.24
C ILE A 53 -5.44 7.10 6.23
N ASP A 54 -4.96 8.32 6.47
CA ASP A 54 -5.61 9.28 7.35
C ASP A 54 -7.04 9.59 6.89
N TYR A 55 -7.23 9.72 5.59
CA TYR A 55 -8.55 9.90 4.98
C TYR A 55 -9.46 8.70 5.21
N VAL A 56 -8.96 7.47 5.07
CA VAL A 56 -9.71 6.24 5.37
C VAL A 56 -10.09 6.17 6.85
N ILE A 57 -9.15 6.41 7.75
CA ILE A 57 -9.38 6.39 9.20
C ILE A 57 -10.46 7.40 9.60
N LYS A 58 -10.43 8.59 9.00
CA LYS A 58 -11.38 9.67 9.30
C LYS A 58 -12.80 9.37 8.84
N TYR A 59 -12.96 8.67 7.73
CA TYR A 59 -14.27 8.53 7.07
C TYR A 59 -14.82 7.11 7.01
N THR A 60 -14.07 6.10 7.48
CA THR A 60 -14.50 4.70 7.49
C THR A 60 -14.04 4.01 8.77
N ASN A 61 -14.54 2.79 8.98
CA ASN A 61 -14.06 1.88 10.03
C ASN A 61 -13.14 0.77 9.50
N ARG A 62 -12.63 0.90 8.26
CA ARG A 62 -11.76 -0.10 7.65
C ARG A 62 -10.47 -0.27 8.45
N PRO A 63 -10.04 -1.48 8.77
CA PRO A 63 -8.72 -1.72 9.34
C PRO A 63 -7.61 -1.34 8.34
N ILE A 64 -6.52 -0.85 8.87
CA ILE A 64 -5.32 -0.49 8.11
C ILE A 64 -4.22 -1.48 8.44
N ILE A 65 -3.58 -2.00 7.41
CA ILE A 65 -2.48 -2.93 7.57
C ILE A 65 -1.23 -2.31 6.93
N LEU A 66 -0.19 -2.14 7.73
CA LEU A 66 1.12 -1.73 7.25
C LEU A 66 1.96 -3.00 7.03
N ASP A 67 2.54 -3.15 5.83
CA ASP A 67 3.29 -4.34 5.49
C ASP A 67 4.71 -4.29 6.02
N SER A 68 5.02 -5.19 6.94
CA SER A 68 6.39 -5.41 7.41
C SER A 68 7.09 -4.13 7.91
N PHE A 69 6.35 -3.22 8.52
CA PHE A 69 6.94 -2.03 9.14
C PHE A 69 7.73 -2.40 10.40
N PRO A 70 8.82 -1.67 10.72
CA PRO A 70 9.52 -1.86 11.97
C PRO A 70 8.58 -1.66 13.16
N GLN A 71 8.66 -2.53 14.18
CA GLN A 71 7.78 -2.43 15.35
C GLN A 71 7.88 -1.06 16.04
N ARG A 72 9.09 -0.50 16.09
CA ARG A 72 9.29 0.84 16.64
C ARG A 72 8.47 1.93 15.93
N VAL A 73 8.32 1.83 14.61
CA VAL A 73 7.50 2.80 13.84
C VAL A 73 6.03 2.68 14.22
N ILE A 74 5.55 1.46 14.47
CA ILE A 74 4.18 1.21 14.91
C ILE A 74 3.95 1.74 16.33
N ASP A 75 4.88 1.50 17.24
CA ASP A 75 4.70 1.85 18.66
C ASP A 75 4.85 3.36 18.91
N GLU A 76 5.86 3.98 18.28
CA GLU A 76 6.27 5.36 18.56
C GLU A 76 5.90 6.35 17.44
N GLY A 77 5.80 5.87 16.19
CA GLY A 77 5.67 6.72 15.00
C GLY A 77 4.24 7.05 14.60
N ILE A 78 3.30 6.11 14.71
CA ILE A 78 1.94 6.33 14.22
C ILE A 78 1.21 7.40 15.03
N PRO A 79 0.34 8.23 14.37
CA PRO A 79 -0.49 9.21 15.06
C PRO A 79 -1.42 8.55 16.08
N GLU A 80 -1.76 9.27 17.16
CA GLU A 80 -2.63 8.74 18.21
C GLU A 80 -3.99 8.26 17.67
N HIS A 81 -4.59 9.02 16.76
CA HIS A 81 -5.88 8.67 16.16
C HIS A 81 -5.83 7.48 15.18
N TRP A 82 -4.64 6.95 14.88
CA TRP A 82 -4.47 5.70 14.13
C TRP A 82 -4.41 4.47 15.03
N LYS A 83 -4.09 4.65 16.31
CA LYS A 83 -3.96 3.54 17.27
C LYS A 83 -5.25 2.74 17.36
N GLY A 84 -5.13 1.43 17.47
CA GLY A 84 -6.25 0.50 17.47
C GLY A 84 -6.89 0.22 16.11
N ARG A 85 -6.53 1.00 15.06
CA ARG A 85 -6.98 0.82 13.69
C ARG A 85 -5.90 0.31 12.74
N VAL A 86 -4.64 0.47 13.13
CA VAL A 86 -3.46 0.10 12.36
C VAL A 86 -2.82 -1.14 12.95
N THR A 87 -2.55 -2.13 12.10
CA THR A 87 -1.82 -3.35 12.44
C THR A 87 -0.62 -3.52 11.54
N ASN A 88 0.39 -4.26 12.01
CA ASN A 88 1.57 -4.61 11.22
C ASN A 88 1.52 -6.11 10.89
N GLN A 89 1.42 -6.42 9.60
CA GLN A 89 1.35 -7.81 9.14
C GLN A 89 2.08 -7.95 7.81
N SER A 90 2.63 -9.14 7.57
CA SER A 90 3.23 -9.45 6.26
C SER A 90 2.14 -9.74 5.24
N PHE A 91 2.31 -9.27 4.00
CA PHE A 91 1.40 -9.54 2.89
C PHE A 91 1.20 -11.03 2.62
N ASN A 92 2.16 -11.88 3.02
CA ASN A 92 2.01 -13.34 2.95
C ASN A 92 0.88 -13.88 3.85
N GLU A 93 0.39 -13.09 4.78
CA GLU A 93 -0.72 -13.44 5.69
C GLU A 93 -2.08 -12.90 5.22
N ILE A 94 -2.16 -12.37 4.00
CA ILE A 94 -3.38 -11.77 3.43
C ILE A 94 -4.60 -12.70 3.49
N SER A 95 -4.39 -14.00 3.35
CA SER A 95 -5.46 -15.01 3.43
C SER A 95 -6.10 -15.15 4.82
N LYS A 96 -5.49 -14.59 5.86
CA LYS A 96 -6.00 -14.62 7.24
C LYS A 96 -6.88 -13.42 7.56
N ILE A 97 -7.01 -12.46 6.63
CA ILE A 97 -7.79 -11.24 6.83
C ILE A 97 -9.23 -11.49 6.42
N ASP A 98 -10.12 -11.44 7.39
CA ASP A 98 -11.56 -11.64 7.18
C ASP A 98 -12.35 -10.33 7.03
N GLU A 99 -11.69 -9.19 7.21
CA GLU A 99 -12.31 -7.87 7.16
C GLU A 99 -11.81 -7.06 5.96
N PRO A 100 -12.67 -6.18 5.38
CA PRO A 100 -12.27 -5.31 4.29
C PRO A 100 -11.23 -4.28 4.75
N ALA A 101 -9.98 -4.52 4.41
CA ALA A 101 -8.83 -3.72 4.86
C ALA A 101 -8.28 -2.79 3.78
N VAL A 102 -7.54 -1.78 4.23
CA VAL A 102 -6.61 -1.03 3.38
C VAL A 102 -5.19 -1.45 3.74
N TRP A 103 -4.45 -1.94 2.78
CA TRP A 103 -3.10 -2.45 2.96
C TRP A 103 -2.07 -1.51 2.33
N LEU A 104 -1.10 -1.06 3.10
CA LEU A 104 0.03 -0.28 2.59
C LEU A 104 1.28 -1.15 2.46
N LEU A 105 1.78 -1.24 1.24
CA LEU A 105 3.08 -1.80 0.88
C LEU A 105 4.01 -0.64 0.52
N ASP A 106 4.79 -0.17 1.49
CA ASP A 106 5.73 0.93 1.24
C ASP A 106 7.02 0.38 0.62
N ASP A 107 7.56 1.14 -0.35
CA ASP A 107 8.76 0.77 -1.14
C ASP A 107 8.70 -0.64 -1.75
N SER A 108 7.59 -0.93 -2.41
CA SER A 108 7.20 -2.26 -2.91
C SER A 108 8.23 -2.93 -3.84
N ALA A 109 9.19 -2.18 -4.38
CA ALA A 109 10.27 -2.73 -5.19
C ALA A 109 11.16 -3.71 -4.40
N THR A 110 11.18 -3.61 -3.07
CA THR A 110 11.88 -4.56 -2.18
C THR A 110 11.09 -5.86 -2.01
N HIS A 111 9.76 -5.79 -2.10
CA HIS A 111 8.86 -6.92 -1.89
C HIS A 111 8.47 -7.64 -3.20
N PHE A 112 8.34 -6.91 -4.31
CA PHE A 112 7.75 -7.38 -5.57
C PHE A 112 8.65 -7.11 -6.76
N ASN A 113 9.88 -7.59 -6.71
CA ASN A 113 10.79 -7.45 -7.82
C ASN A 113 10.36 -8.37 -8.99
N SER A 114 10.09 -7.80 -10.16
CA SER A 114 9.75 -8.53 -11.37
C SER A 114 10.81 -9.58 -11.76
N ARG A 115 12.08 -9.37 -11.35
CA ARG A 115 13.17 -10.34 -11.54
C ARG A 115 13.10 -11.54 -10.59
N SER A 116 12.30 -11.42 -9.52
CA SER A 116 12.08 -12.49 -8.53
C SER A 116 10.67 -13.11 -8.67
N ALA A 117 10.14 -13.18 -9.89
CA ALA A 117 8.79 -13.70 -10.19
C ALA A 117 8.48 -15.09 -9.60
N MET A 118 9.51 -15.88 -9.32
CA MET A 118 9.43 -17.23 -8.73
C MET A 118 9.39 -17.24 -7.20
N THR A 119 9.47 -16.09 -6.52
CA THR A 119 9.36 -16.06 -5.05
C THR A 119 7.94 -16.36 -4.58
N SER A 120 7.81 -16.99 -3.42
CA SER A 120 6.51 -17.30 -2.81
C SER A 120 5.63 -16.06 -2.63
N THR A 121 6.23 -14.92 -2.32
CA THR A 121 5.56 -13.64 -2.14
C THR A 121 4.95 -13.13 -3.44
N ASN A 122 5.71 -13.14 -4.54
CA ASN A 122 5.19 -12.73 -5.86
C ASN A 122 4.09 -13.66 -6.35
N GLN A 123 4.23 -14.98 -6.15
CA GLN A 123 3.19 -15.95 -6.50
C GLN A 123 1.92 -15.74 -5.65
N THR A 124 2.06 -15.47 -4.36
CA THR A 124 0.93 -15.17 -3.47
C THR A 124 0.23 -13.90 -3.92
N LEU A 125 0.98 -12.84 -4.22
CA LEU A 125 0.42 -11.58 -4.68
C LEU A 125 -0.31 -11.73 -6.01
N ALA A 126 0.28 -12.42 -6.98
CA ALA A 126 -0.33 -12.66 -8.29
C ALA A 126 -1.64 -13.45 -8.18
N LYS A 127 -1.66 -14.49 -7.33
CA LYS A 127 -2.88 -15.25 -7.02
C LYS A 127 -3.90 -14.41 -6.27
N SER A 128 -3.45 -13.60 -5.31
CA SER A 128 -4.32 -12.75 -4.50
C SER A 128 -4.94 -11.61 -5.30
N ALA A 129 -4.24 -11.05 -6.29
CA ALA A 129 -4.74 -9.95 -7.11
C ALA A 129 -6.07 -10.28 -7.81
N GLY A 130 -6.20 -11.52 -8.31
CA GLY A 130 -7.43 -12.02 -8.93
C GLY A 130 -8.59 -12.24 -7.95
N VAL A 131 -8.30 -12.35 -6.66
CA VAL A 131 -9.29 -12.71 -5.63
C VAL A 131 -9.39 -11.68 -4.49
N LEU A 132 -8.80 -10.51 -4.63
CA LEU A 132 -8.86 -9.44 -3.61
C LEU A 132 -10.29 -9.09 -3.21
N SER A 133 -11.25 -9.20 -4.13
CA SER A 133 -12.67 -8.98 -3.86
C SER A 133 -13.30 -10.05 -2.97
N HIS A 134 -12.68 -11.23 -2.87
CA HIS A 134 -13.17 -12.36 -2.09
C HIS A 134 -12.60 -12.39 -0.67
N PHE A 135 -11.50 -11.67 -0.43
CA PHE A 135 -10.93 -11.57 0.92
C PHE A 135 -11.73 -10.55 1.74
N GLY A 136 -12.30 -11.00 2.84
CA GLY A 136 -12.93 -10.18 3.87
C GLY A 136 -13.95 -9.13 3.40
N GLY A 137 -14.52 -9.30 2.19
CA GLY A 137 -15.46 -8.33 1.64
C GLY A 137 -14.82 -7.20 0.81
N GLY A 138 -13.56 -7.38 0.42
CA GLY A 138 -12.83 -6.47 -0.47
C GLY A 138 -11.64 -5.78 0.17
N MET A 139 -10.56 -5.71 -0.55
CA MET A 139 -9.30 -5.13 -0.07
C MET A 139 -8.80 -4.07 -1.03
N THR A 140 -8.33 -2.95 -0.49
CA THR A 140 -7.62 -1.92 -1.25
C THR A 140 -6.15 -1.99 -0.89
N VAL A 141 -5.29 -2.14 -1.91
CA VAL A 141 -3.85 -2.17 -1.74
C VAL A 141 -3.26 -0.85 -2.21
N LEU A 142 -2.64 -0.12 -1.31
CA LEU A 142 -1.78 1.02 -1.62
C LEU A 142 -0.36 0.50 -1.73
N PHE A 143 0.34 0.78 -2.82
CA PHE A 143 1.75 0.50 -2.85
C PHE A 143 2.56 1.65 -3.46
N THR A 144 3.70 1.93 -2.86
CA THR A 144 4.61 2.95 -3.35
C THR A 144 5.72 2.30 -4.18
N THR A 145 6.05 2.92 -5.30
CA THR A 145 7.12 2.44 -6.18
C THR A 145 7.84 3.58 -6.88
N GLN A 146 9.07 3.35 -7.31
CA GLN A 146 9.78 4.31 -8.16
C GLN A 146 9.51 4.07 -9.64
N SER A 147 9.10 2.85 -10.02
CA SER A 147 8.85 2.46 -11.40
C SER A 147 7.78 1.38 -11.46
N MET A 148 6.90 1.46 -12.44
CA MET A 148 5.92 0.42 -12.73
C MET A 148 6.57 -0.82 -13.37
N SER A 149 7.75 -0.68 -13.97
CA SER A 149 8.49 -1.80 -14.56
C SER A 149 9.00 -2.80 -13.53
N GLY A 150 9.19 -2.36 -12.28
CA GLY A 150 9.57 -3.24 -11.17
C GLY A 150 8.47 -4.14 -10.66
N ILE A 151 7.21 -3.91 -11.06
CA ILE A 151 6.04 -4.64 -10.53
C ILE A 151 5.65 -5.77 -11.46
N ASP A 152 5.24 -6.90 -10.89
CA ASP A 152 4.75 -8.02 -11.67
C ASP A 152 3.50 -7.66 -12.48
N LEU A 153 3.49 -8.02 -13.77
CA LEU A 153 2.38 -7.73 -14.69
C LEU A 153 1.08 -8.41 -14.29
N SER A 154 1.15 -9.54 -13.61
CA SER A 154 -0.04 -10.26 -13.16
C SER A 154 -0.84 -9.41 -12.18
N LEU A 155 -0.17 -8.71 -11.27
CA LEU A 155 -0.80 -7.78 -10.33
C LEU A 155 -1.55 -6.66 -11.09
N LEU A 156 -0.92 -6.13 -12.13
CA LEU A 156 -1.48 -5.02 -12.91
C LEU A 156 -2.64 -5.43 -13.83
N ARG A 157 -2.77 -6.71 -14.16
CA ARG A 157 -3.80 -7.23 -15.07
C ARG A 157 -5.10 -7.64 -14.38
N TYR A 158 -5.02 -8.14 -13.16
CA TYR A 158 -6.15 -8.81 -12.49
C TYR A 158 -6.89 -7.92 -11.49
N ALA A 159 -6.42 -6.72 -11.21
CA ALA A 159 -7.05 -5.83 -10.25
C ALA A 159 -7.56 -4.54 -10.89
N THR A 160 -8.56 -3.93 -10.26
CA THR A 160 -8.91 -2.54 -10.57
C THR A 160 -7.76 -1.64 -10.16
N ILE A 161 -7.13 -0.97 -11.12
CA ILE A 161 -5.96 -0.14 -10.88
C ILE A 161 -6.33 1.33 -11.05
N SER A 162 -5.89 2.15 -10.09
CA SER A 162 -6.00 3.61 -10.14
C SER A 162 -4.63 4.24 -9.86
N PRO A 163 -3.72 4.27 -10.86
CA PRO A 163 -2.37 4.78 -10.66
C PRO A 163 -2.36 6.27 -10.36
N ILE A 164 -1.49 6.63 -9.44
CA ILE A 164 -1.16 7.99 -9.05
C ILE A 164 0.30 8.24 -9.42
N ILE A 165 0.53 9.29 -10.17
CA ILE A 165 1.86 9.67 -10.62
C ILE A 165 2.23 11.02 -10.01
N ARG A 166 3.33 11.04 -9.30
CA ARG A 166 4.00 12.26 -8.83
C ARG A 166 5.22 12.55 -9.71
N TRP A 167 6.16 13.33 -9.20
CA TRP A 167 7.39 13.59 -9.93
C TRP A 167 8.22 12.32 -10.14
N VAL A 168 8.57 12.06 -11.41
CA VAL A 168 9.45 10.96 -11.83
C VAL A 168 10.60 11.56 -12.64
N ASP A 169 11.83 11.20 -12.28
CA ASP A 169 13.03 11.64 -12.97
C ASP A 169 13.09 11.07 -14.40
N GLU A 170 13.66 11.83 -15.32
CA GLU A 170 13.70 11.46 -16.74
C GLU A 170 14.42 10.14 -16.99
N ASP A 171 15.49 9.85 -16.26
CA ASP A 171 16.22 8.59 -16.35
C ASP A 171 15.34 7.38 -16.00
N LEU A 172 14.49 7.49 -14.97
CA LEU A 172 13.55 6.44 -14.63
C LEU A 172 12.51 6.24 -15.73
N ILE A 173 12.05 7.33 -16.37
CA ILE A 173 11.09 7.27 -17.47
C ILE A 173 11.68 6.55 -18.69
N LEU A 174 12.97 6.72 -18.96
CA LEU A 174 13.63 6.03 -20.07
C LEU A 174 13.57 4.51 -19.93
N HIS A 175 13.68 4.01 -18.72
CA HIS A 175 13.67 2.57 -18.38
C HIS A 175 12.28 2.00 -18.07
N GLU A 176 11.23 2.83 -18.18
CA GLU A 176 9.87 2.40 -17.90
C GLU A 176 9.28 1.54 -19.05
N ARG A 177 8.31 0.70 -18.73
CA ARG A 177 7.56 -0.11 -19.71
C ARG A 177 6.81 0.78 -20.69
N LYS A 178 6.73 0.35 -21.95
CA LYS A 178 6.06 1.10 -23.02
C LYS A 178 4.63 1.50 -22.66
N GLU A 179 3.89 0.62 -21.99
CA GLU A 179 2.50 0.83 -21.59
C GLU A 179 2.33 1.99 -20.60
N TRP A 180 3.33 2.23 -19.76
CA TRP A 180 3.28 3.26 -18.72
C TRP A 180 4.07 4.51 -19.07
N LYS A 181 5.06 4.40 -19.96
CA LYS A 181 5.97 5.48 -20.31
C LYS A 181 5.23 6.73 -20.80
N GLY A 182 4.29 6.56 -21.72
CA GLY A 182 3.50 7.67 -22.27
C GLY A 182 2.64 8.35 -21.20
N GLU A 183 2.01 7.57 -20.32
CA GLU A 183 1.19 8.11 -19.23
C GLU A 183 2.04 8.89 -18.22
N ILE A 184 3.22 8.35 -17.85
CA ILE A 184 4.14 9.03 -16.94
C ILE A 184 4.67 10.32 -17.56
N GLN A 185 5.05 10.32 -18.83
CA GLN A 185 5.49 11.52 -19.54
C GLN A 185 4.40 12.59 -19.58
N TYR A 186 3.17 12.19 -19.86
CA TYR A 186 2.03 13.12 -19.86
C TYR A 186 1.77 13.68 -18.45
N ALA A 187 1.84 12.85 -17.41
CA ALA A 187 1.73 13.29 -16.02
C ALA A 187 2.82 14.33 -15.67
N GLN A 188 4.09 14.09 -16.07
CA GLN A 188 5.16 15.06 -15.84
C GLN A 188 4.90 16.39 -16.56
N TYR A 189 4.40 16.35 -17.79
CA TYR A 189 4.01 17.54 -18.52
C TYR A 189 2.94 18.35 -17.80
N GLN A 190 1.91 17.69 -17.26
CA GLN A 190 0.85 18.36 -16.50
C GLN A 190 1.35 18.91 -15.15
N LEU A 191 2.20 18.17 -14.45
CA LEU A 191 2.84 18.62 -13.23
C LEU A 191 3.70 19.87 -13.45
N LYS A 192 4.51 19.89 -14.50
CA LYS A 192 5.37 21.05 -14.87
C LYS A 192 4.58 22.35 -15.12
N LYS A 193 3.32 22.25 -15.54
CA LYS A 193 2.47 23.44 -15.78
C LYS A 193 2.04 24.17 -14.49
N VAL A 194 1.87 23.44 -13.40
CA VAL A 194 1.30 24.00 -12.16
C VAL A 194 2.34 24.18 -11.07
N CYS A 195 3.46 23.50 -11.19
CA CYS A 195 4.51 23.52 -10.17
C CYS A 195 5.75 24.25 -10.71
N LYS A 196 6.21 25.21 -9.93
CA LYS A 196 7.46 25.96 -10.22
C LYS A 196 8.69 25.25 -9.65
N ASP A 197 8.49 24.30 -8.73
CA ASP A 197 9.56 23.63 -8.00
C ASP A 197 9.68 22.17 -8.47
N GLU A 198 10.90 21.68 -8.64
CA GLU A 198 11.22 20.39 -9.23
C GLU A 198 10.64 19.17 -8.50
N ARG A 199 10.28 19.28 -7.24
CA ARG A 199 9.81 18.14 -6.44
C ARG A 199 8.30 18.04 -6.24
N TYR A 200 7.53 18.95 -6.72
CA TYR A 200 6.05 18.95 -6.81
C TYR A 200 5.32 18.14 -5.75
N ARG A 201 5.65 18.32 -4.50
CA ARG A 201 5.10 17.53 -3.39
C ARG A 201 3.61 17.79 -3.14
N ASP A 202 3.10 18.90 -3.67
CA ASP A 202 1.73 19.33 -3.43
C ASP A 202 0.74 18.81 -4.47
N TYR A 203 1.21 18.15 -5.53
CA TYR A 203 0.34 17.69 -6.59
C TYR A 203 0.64 16.25 -6.99
N PHE A 204 -0.37 15.59 -7.55
CA PHE A 204 -0.23 14.31 -8.23
C PHE A 204 -1.19 14.24 -9.42
N TRP A 205 -0.86 13.42 -10.39
CA TRP A 205 -1.71 13.07 -11.51
C TRP A 205 -2.47 11.78 -11.22
N SER A 206 -3.82 11.80 -11.34
CA SER A 206 -4.65 10.60 -11.32
C SER A 206 -4.80 10.07 -12.75
N SER A 207 -4.18 8.93 -13.02
CA SER A 207 -4.17 8.35 -14.38
C SER A 207 -5.56 7.90 -14.83
N LYS A 208 -6.40 7.41 -13.92
CA LYS A 208 -7.75 6.94 -14.24
C LYS A 208 -8.73 8.10 -14.43
N ASP A 209 -8.67 9.12 -13.60
CA ASP A 209 -9.55 10.29 -13.68
C ASP A 209 -9.04 11.37 -14.64
N LYS A 210 -7.81 11.20 -15.18
CA LYS A 210 -7.15 12.16 -16.10
C LYS A 210 -7.16 13.59 -15.57
N CYS A 211 -6.85 13.75 -14.29
CA CYS A 211 -6.83 15.04 -13.63
C CYS A 211 -5.64 15.22 -12.73
N LEU A 212 -5.26 16.49 -12.56
CA LEU A 212 -4.25 16.92 -11.60
C LEU A 212 -4.93 17.27 -10.27
N VAL A 213 -4.39 16.75 -9.18
CA VAL A 213 -4.96 16.91 -7.85
C VAL A 213 -3.94 17.54 -6.92
N LYS A 214 -4.36 18.53 -6.16
CA LYS A 214 -3.56 19.10 -5.08
C LYS A 214 -3.65 18.18 -3.87
N SER A 215 -2.50 17.66 -3.42
CA SER A 215 -2.42 16.85 -2.20
C SER A 215 -2.06 17.73 -1.00
N HIS A 216 -2.56 17.34 0.18
CA HIS A 216 -2.15 17.98 1.43
C HIS A 216 -1.13 17.09 2.11
N TYR A 217 -0.03 17.69 2.54
CA TYR A 217 0.98 17.00 3.33
C TYR A 217 0.42 16.76 4.74
N PRO A 218 0.39 15.54 5.26
CA PRO A 218 -0.14 15.26 6.59
C PRO A 218 0.59 16.05 7.67
N VAL A 219 -0.17 16.67 8.59
CA VAL A 219 0.38 17.53 9.65
C VAL A 219 1.35 16.75 10.55
N PHE A 220 1.04 15.49 10.84
CA PHE A 220 1.91 14.64 11.68
C PHE A 220 3.25 14.27 11.05
N LEU A 221 3.45 14.53 9.75
CA LEU A 221 4.75 14.41 9.08
C LEU A 221 5.56 15.71 9.08
N GLN A 222 4.99 16.79 9.59
CA GLN A 222 5.69 18.06 9.69
C GLN A 222 6.63 17.99 10.90
N LYS A 223 7.90 18.31 10.68
CA LYS A 223 8.93 18.24 11.73
C LYS A 223 8.69 19.22 12.87
N GLU A 224 7.98 20.28 12.58
CA GLU A 224 7.59 21.32 13.54
C GLU A 224 6.59 20.79 14.57
N THR A 225 5.79 19.77 14.20
CA THR A 225 4.80 19.16 15.08
C THR A 225 5.41 18.13 16.00
N ASP A 226 6.16 17.19 15.45
CA ASP A 226 6.87 16.13 16.19
C ASP A 226 8.03 15.60 15.33
N PRO A 227 9.27 16.09 15.57
CA PRO A 227 10.41 15.73 14.73
C PRO A 227 10.75 14.23 14.79
N ILE A 228 10.49 13.57 15.92
CA ILE A 228 10.80 12.14 16.09
C ILE A 228 9.80 11.30 15.28
N LYS A 229 8.50 11.54 15.45
CA LYS A 229 7.46 10.84 14.68
C LYS A 229 7.56 11.10 13.19
N ALA A 230 7.83 12.35 12.82
CA ALA A 230 8.03 12.72 11.43
C ALA A 230 9.21 11.96 10.79
N ASP A 231 10.33 11.75 11.51
CA ASP A 231 11.46 10.98 10.97
C ASP A 231 11.14 9.48 10.91
N LEU A 232 10.53 8.91 11.95
CA LEU A 232 10.09 7.52 11.99
C LEU A 232 9.18 7.16 10.81
N LEU A 233 8.17 7.98 10.54
CA LEU A 233 7.21 7.74 9.46
C LEU A 233 7.76 8.08 8.07
N SER A 234 8.61 9.10 7.94
CA SER A 234 9.15 9.49 6.64
C SER A 234 10.20 8.52 6.09
N ARG A 235 10.80 7.71 6.95
CA ARG A 235 11.87 6.77 6.61
C ARG A 235 11.75 5.46 7.39
N PRO A 236 10.61 4.77 7.34
CA PRO A 236 10.36 3.59 8.18
C PRO A 236 11.42 2.51 8.02
N MET A 237 11.85 2.23 6.78
CA MET A 237 12.86 1.19 6.48
C MET A 237 14.21 1.39 7.19
N ARG A 238 14.50 2.61 7.65
CA ARG A 238 15.74 2.94 8.38
C ARG A 238 15.79 2.28 9.75
N TYR A 239 14.64 2.05 10.34
CA TYR A 239 14.46 1.59 11.71
C TYR A 239 14.34 0.07 11.85
N HIS A 240 14.44 -0.66 10.75
CA HIS A 240 14.60 -2.10 10.79
C HIS A 240 15.94 -2.48 11.45
N THR A 241 15.93 -3.50 12.28
CA THR A 241 17.16 -4.14 12.78
C THR A 241 17.93 -4.78 11.63
N VAL A 242 19.18 -5.16 11.88
CA VAL A 242 19.98 -5.87 10.86
C VAL A 242 19.29 -7.17 10.46
N GLU A 243 18.79 -7.94 11.43
CA GLU A 243 18.09 -9.21 11.20
C GLU A 243 16.81 -9.03 10.39
N GLU A 244 15.99 -8.00 10.69
CA GLU A 244 14.80 -7.67 9.91
C GLU A 244 15.14 -7.31 8.46
N LYS A 245 16.22 -6.54 8.24
CA LYS A 245 16.70 -6.19 6.90
C LYS A 245 17.15 -7.41 6.11
N GLU A 246 17.87 -8.33 6.75
CA GLU A 246 18.31 -9.58 6.14
C GLU A 246 17.12 -10.46 5.73
N ILE A 247 16.08 -10.52 6.56
CA ILE A 247 14.84 -11.24 6.24
C ILE A 247 14.13 -10.60 5.06
N LEU A 248 13.99 -9.27 5.06
CA LEU A 248 13.34 -8.52 3.98
C LEU A 248 14.08 -8.67 2.65
N LEU A 249 15.40 -8.68 2.69
CA LEU A 249 16.25 -8.88 1.51
C LEU A 249 16.33 -10.36 1.07
N GLY A 250 15.72 -11.29 1.81
CA GLY A 250 15.74 -12.72 1.53
C GLY A 250 17.10 -13.38 1.77
N ILE A 251 18.01 -12.70 2.49
CA ILE A 251 19.35 -13.23 2.85
C ILE A 251 19.20 -14.34 3.89
N VAL A 252 18.32 -14.13 4.88
CA VAL A 252 17.98 -15.10 5.92
C VAL A 252 16.51 -15.46 5.85
N LYS A 253 16.18 -16.74 5.93
CA LYS A 253 14.78 -17.17 6.00
C LYS A 253 14.20 -16.85 7.37
N PRO A 254 12.98 -16.29 7.46
CA PRO A 254 12.34 -16.04 8.73
C PRO A 254 12.22 -17.32 9.56
N PRO A 255 12.37 -17.25 10.89
CA PRO A 255 12.27 -18.41 11.75
C PRO A 255 10.90 -19.08 11.57
N ARG A 256 10.88 -20.37 11.25
CA ARG A 256 9.62 -21.13 11.14
C ARG A 256 8.90 -21.08 12.48
N LYS A 257 7.72 -20.48 12.56
CA LYS A 257 6.83 -20.59 13.72
C LYS A 257 6.61 -22.10 13.97
N ARG A 258 7.15 -22.63 15.06
CA ARG A 258 6.86 -24.00 15.49
C ARG A 258 5.36 -24.07 15.79
N THR A 259 4.61 -24.68 14.89
CA THR A 259 3.23 -25.09 15.19
C THR A 259 3.30 -26.05 16.37
N ALA A 260 2.77 -25.64 17.52
CA ALA A 260 2.63 -26.52 18.67
C ALA A 260 1.84 -27.74 18.17
N LYS A 261 2.52 -28.91 18.14
CA LYS A 261 1.85 -30.18 17.90
C LYS A 261 0.77 -30.33 18.98
N LYS A 262 -0.50 -30.23 18.60
CA LYS A 262 -1.60 -30.69 19.45
C LYS A 262 -1.30 -32.15 19.83
N LYS A 263 -0.97 -32.40 21.10
CA LYS A 263 -0.95 -33.75 21.65
C LYS A 263 -2.38 -34.28 21.45
N LYS A 264 -2.56 -35.28 20.60
CA LYS A 264 -3.75 -36.13 20.64
C LYS A 264 -3.75 -36.80 21.99
N VAL A 265 -4.63 -36.40 22.87
CA VAL A 265 -5.01 -37.18 24.03
C VAL A 265 -5.78 -38.35 23.47
N ASN A 266 -5.19 -39.55 23.52
CA ASN A 266 -5.92 -40.79 23.33
C ASN A 266 -6.84 -40.99 24.54
N GLU A 267 -8.09 -40.67 24.42
CA GLU A 267 -9.15 -41.23 25.26
C GLU A 267 -9.54 -42.60 24.65
N ASN A 268 -8.85 -43.62 25.11
CA ASN A 268 -9.34 -45.00 25.11
C ASN A 268 -8.89 -45.57 26.44
N GLU A 269 -9.84 -45.64 27.36
CA GLU A 269 -9.93 -46.67 28.39
C GLU A 269 -11.19 -46.39 29.23
N SER A 270 -12.28 -47.05 28.93
CA SER A 270 -13.18 -47.80 29.83
C SER A 270 -14.48 -48.11 29.09
#